data_f3bfaf838a46b5c9143a52964b51e5ff
#
_entry.id   f3bfaf838a46b5c9143a52964b51e5ff
#
_cell.length_a   1.000
_cell.length_b   1.000
_cell.length_c   1.000
_cell.angle_alpha   90.00
_cell.angle_beta   90.00
_cell.angle_gamma   90.00
#
_symmetry.space_group_name_H-M   'P 1'
#
loop_
_entity.id
_entity.type
_entity.pdbx_description
1 polymer ?
#
loop_
_entity_poly.entity_id
_entity_poly.type
_entity_poly.pdbx_seq_one_letter_code
_entity_poly.pdbx_strand_id
1 'polypeptide(L)'
;MTEAASTQRSDSVPEVASELEHFGGWPVLLGTVMSGEDLTAEQSGAALREILGGLASDAQIAAFIVALRMKGESIAEVTGLVSAMMASAAPIELPAGPDAIDIVGTGGSPTRRLHALNVSTMASFVAAGAGARVVKHGNRRASSTSGSFDLLEALGVAVELDGAGVARCVAEVGIGFCFARSFHPAMRHVGPVRTQLGVPTVFNYLGPLSHPAGVLRQVIGVSDPRLAAMVVGALAERGSPRAMVVTGSDGMDELTTTGPSTLHELREGVVTTREFDPGEVGIGAVSPSAIAGGDAAANARIAERVFGAESGAHRDIVCLNAAAGLVVAGVVDDLADGVAAAQRSIDSGAARRVLDLLVEVCAELR
;
A
#
# COMPACT_ATOMS: atom_id res chain seq x y z
N MET A 1 51.87 44.60 -31.07
CA MET A 1 51.06 43.33 -31.07
C MET A 1 50.87 42.95 -29.60
N THR A 2 49.73 43.30 -29.09
CA THR A 2 49.37 43.10 -27.66
C THR A 2 48.34 42.03 -27.58
N GLU A 3 48.69 40.93 -26.97
CA GLU A 3 47.89 39.74 -26.79
C GLU A 3 46.97 39.98 -25.58
N ALA A 4 45.64 39.98 -25.83
CA ALA A 4 44.63 40.13 -24.79
C ALA A 4 44.29 38.75 -24.23
N ALA A 5 44.66 38.47 -23.00
CA ALA A 5 44.25 37.30 -22.25
C ALA A 5 42.78 37.42 -21.88
N SER A 6 41.92 36.55 -22.42
CA SER A 6 40.52 36.40 -22.03
C SER A 6 40.44 35.53 -20.80
N THR A 7 40.13 36.13 -19.66
CA THR A 7 39.81 35.44 -18.41
C THR A 7 38.36 34.92 -18.51
N GLN A 8 38.19 33.64 -18.78
CA GLN A 8 36.90 32.98 -18.58
C GLN A 8 36.61 32.88 -17.08
N ARG A 9 35.66 33.65 -16.60
CA ARG A 9 35.03 33.40 -15.30
C ARG A 9 34.11 32.18 -15.44
N SER A 10 34.47 31.09 -14.80
CA SER A 10 33.54 29.97 -14.57
C SER A 10 32.55 30.46 -13.51
N ASP A 11 31.33 30.77 -13.92
CA ASP A 11 30.21 30.93 -13.02
C ASP A 11 29.89 29.53 -12.45
N SER A 12 30.53 29.18 -11.33
CA SER A 12 30.13 28.03 -10.51
C SER A 12 28.79 28.38 -9.88
N VAL A 13 27.75 27.75 -10.38
CA VAL A 13 26.46 27.67 -9.66
C VAL A 13 26.77 27.19 -8.25
N PRO A 14 26.34 27.88 -7.19
CA PRO A 14 26.59 27.40 -5.82
C PRO A 14 25.97 26.04 -5.69
N GLU A 15 26.78 25.04 -5.41
CA GLU A 15 26.37 23.68 -5.07
C GLU A 15 25.58 23.82 -3.77
N VAL A 16 24.25 23.70 -3.87
CA VAL A 16 23.38 23.67 -2.68
C VAL A 16 23.78 22.39 -1.94
N ALA A 17 24.45 22.56 -0.81
CA ALA A 17 24.87 21.45 0.04
C ALA A 17 23.67 20.55 0.28
N SER A 18 23.80 19.25 0.01
CA SER A 18 22.74 18.29 0.20
C SER A 18 22.32 18.31 1.68
N GLU A 19 21.01 18.16 1.95
CA GLU A 19 20.52 18.09 3.33
C GLU A 19 21.23 16.98 4.14
N LEU A 20 21.64 15.91 3.47
CA LEU A 20 22.36 14.80 4.06
C LEU A 20 23.74 15.19 4.59
N GLU A 21 24.39 16.20 3.99
CA GLU A 21 25.70 16.71 4.45
C GLU A 21 25.63 17.32 5.85
N HIS A 22 24.48 17.85 6.28
CA HIS A 22 24.29 18.33 7.65
C HIS A 22 24.38 17.21 8.69
N PHE A 23 24.18 15.97 8.28
CA PHE A 23 24.30 14.76 9.09
C PHE A 23 25.62 14.01 8.87
N GLY A 24 26.59 14.61 8.16
CA GLY A 24 27.89 14.02 7.85
C GLY A 24 27.92 13.12 6.61
N GLY A 25 26.88 13.20 5.78
CA GLY A 25 26.80 12.51 4.49
C GLY A 25 26.64 10.97 4.60
N TRP A 26 26.72 10.31 3.46
CA TRP A 26 26.56 8.86 3.35
C TRP A 26 27.49 8.05 4.25
N PRO A 27 28.80 8.39 4.41
CA PRO A 27 29.69 7.59 5.25
C PRO A 27 29.24 7.53 6.72
N VAL A 28 28.76 8.65 7.28
CA VAL A 28 28.29 8.70 8.66
C VAL A 28 26.98 7.91 8.81
N LEU A 29 26.00 8.15 7.93
CA LEU A 29 24.72 7.41 7.99
C LEU A 29 24.92 5.90 7.87
N LEU A 30 25.67 5.46 6.89
CA LEU A 30 25.94 4.03 6.70
C LEU A 30 26.70 3.46 7.88
N GLY A 31 27.69 4.19 8.43
CA GLY A 31 28.43 3.79 9.64
C GLY A 31 27.49 3.58 10.83
N THR A 32 26.55 4.49 11.07
CA THR A 32 25.55 4.40 12.13
C THR A 32 24.69 3.15 12.00
N VAL A 33 24.08 2.95 10.81
CA VAL A 33 23.23 1.77 10.58
C VAL A 33 24.02 0.46 10.66
N MET A 34 25.25 0.44 10.14
CA MET A 34 26.13 -0.75 10.18
C MET A 34 26.61 -1.09 11.58
N SER A 35 26.69 -0.11 12.52
CA SER A 35 26.98 -0.38 13.93
C SER A 35 25.75 -0.88 14.71
N GLY A 36 24.59 -0.97 14.07
CA GLY A 36 23.33 -1.41 14.69
C GLY A 36 22.58 -0.30 15.40
N GLU A 37 22.97 0.96 15.19
CA GLU A 37 22.32 2.12 15.79
C GLU A 37 21.20 2.65 14.89
N ASP A 38 20.13 3.19 15.51
CA ASP A 38 19.00 3.76 14.79
C ASP A 38 19.31 5.17 14.29
N LEU A 39 18.81 5.47 13.08
CA LEU A 39 18.78 6.83 12.57
C LEU A 39 17.57 7.58 13.14
N THR A 40 17.69 8.90 13.26
CA THR A 40 16.53 9.75 13.51
C THR A 40 15.62 9.81 12.27
N ALA A 41 14.38 10.26 12.45
CA ALA A 41 13.45 10.47 11.34
C ALA A 41 13.99 11.49 10.32
N GLU A 42 14.69 12.53 10.79
CA GLU A 42 15.31 13.52 9.90
C GLU A 42 16.44 12.90 9.08
N GLN A 43 17.31 12.08 9.70
CA GLN A 43 18.43 11.43 9.01
C GLN A 43 17.95 10.45 7.95
N SER A 44 17.02 9.57 8.30
CA SER A 44 16.46 8.59 7.35
C SER A 44 15.68 9.27 6.23
N GLY A 45 14.94 10.34 6.56
CA GLY A 45 14.24 11.17 5.60
C GLY A 45 15.18 11.88 4.63
N ALA A 46 16.28 12.47 5.10
CA ALA A 46 17.28 13.11 4.28
C ALA A 46 17.94 12.12 3.31
N ALA A 47 18.30 10.93 3.79
CA ALA A 47 18.83 9.87 2.94
C ALA A 47 17.86 9.50 1.80
N LEU A 48 16.58 9.31 2.13
CA LEU A 48 15.60 8.96 1.11
C LEU A 48 15.33 10.12 0.13
N ARG A 49 15.29 11.37 0.59
CA ARG A 49 15.18 12.53 -0.32
C ARG A 49 16.33 12.59 -1.32
N GLU A 50 17.55 12.32 -0.90
CA GLU A 50 18.70 12.26 -1.79
C GLU A 50 18.58 11.10 -2.79
N ILE A 51 18.15 9.94 -2.34
CA ILE A 51 17.87 8.78 -3.22
C ILE A 51 16.79 9.13 -4.26
N LEU A 52 15.66 9.66 -3.81
CA LEU A 52 14.53 10.01 -4.68
C LEU A 52 14.85 11.18 -5.63
N GLY A 53 15.77 12.06 -5.22
CA GLY A 53 16.33 13.12 -6.07
C GLY A 53 17.32 12.62 -7.13
N GLY A 54 17.73 11.34 -7.08
CA GLY A 54 18.70 10.76 -8.02
C GLY A 54 20.14 11.20 -7.76
N LEU A 55 20.44 11.66 -6.54
CA LEU A 55 21.78 12.11 -6.14
C LEU A 55 22.63 10.96 -5.56
N ALA A 56 21.98 9.92 -5.03
CA ALA A 56 22.66 8.76 -4.49
C ALA A 56 23.06 7.78 -5.61
N SER A 57 24.26 7.21 -5.50
CA SER A 57 24.70 6.11 -6.37
C SER A 57 23.98 4.80 -6.05
N ASP A 58 23.91 3.87 -7.02
CA ASP A 58 23.33 2.54 -6.82
C ASP A 58 23.97 1.80 -5.63
N ALA A 59 25.29 2.00 -5.41
CA ALA A 59 26.01 1.42 -4.28
C ALA A 59 25.53 1.99 -2.94
N GLN A 60 25.29 3.29 -2.85
CA GLN A 60 24.77 3.94 -1.64
C GLN A 60 23.33 3.50 -1.36
N ILE A 61 22.48 3.45 -2.39
CA ILE A 61 21.10 2.96 -2.29
C ILE A 61 21.10 1.52 -1.79
N ALA A 62 21.85 0.63 -2.42
CA ALA A 62 21.91 -0.78 -2.04
C ALA A 62 22.44 -0.96 -0.61
N ALA A 63 23.54 -0.29 -0.26
CA ALA A 63 24.12 -0.36 1.08
C ALA A 63 23.11 0.11 2.15
N PHE A 64 22.44 1.24 1.93
CA PHE A 64 21.48 1.80 2.87
C PHE A 64 20.29 0.88 3.14
N ILE A 65 19.62 0.43 2.08
CA ILE A 65 18.42 -0.39 2.24
C ILE A 65 18.72 -1.80 2.77
N VAL A 66 19.88 -2.36 2.45
CA VAL A 66 20.32 -3.67 2.98
C VAL A 66 20.75 -3.53 4.43
N ALA A 67 21.52 -2.50 4.79
CA ALA A 67 21.94 -2.27 6.16
C ALA A 67 20.73 -2.03 7.09
N LEU A 68 19.77 -1.19 6.68
CA LEU A 68 18.50 -1.00 7.40
C LEU A 68 17.79 -2.33 7.63
N ARG A 69 17.65 -3.15 6.58
CA ARG A 69 16.98 -4.45 6.67
C ARG A 69 17.70 -5.42 7.60
N MET A 70 19.03 -5.42 7.59
CA MET A 70 19.84 -6.29 8.46
C MET A 70 19.78 -5.87 9.93
N LYS A 71 19.79 -4.57 10.19
CA LYS A 71 19.64 -4.02 11.55
C LYS A 71 18.21 -4.26 12.08
N GLY A 72 17.23 -4.17 11.23
CA GLY A 72 15.81 -4.03 11.56
C GLY A 72 15.46 -2.53 11.66
N GLU A 73 14.46 -2.13 10.91
CA GLU A 73 14.03 -0.74 10.84
C GLU A 73 13.31 -0.31 12.12
N SER A 74 13.61 0.88 12.64
CA SER A 74 12.89 1.50 13.76
C SER A 74 11.67 2.28 13.27
N ILE A 75 10.70 2.54 14.17
CA ILE A 75 9.52 3.36 13.85
C ILE A 75 9.94 4.76 13.40
N ALA A 76 10.94 5.36 14.06
CA ALA A 76 11.46 6.68 13.69
C ALA A 76 12.03 6.70 12.27
N GLU A 77 12.84 5.70 11.92
CA GLU A 77 13.39 5.56 10.57
C GLU A 77 12.28 5.44 9.52
N VAL A 78 11.32 4.56 9.76
CA VAL A 78 10.19 4.37 8.84
C VAL A 78 9.36 5.64 8.70
N THR A 79 9.11 6.36 9.79
CA THR A 79 8.38 7.63 9.76
C THR A 79 9.10 8.68 8.91
N GLY A 80 10.42 8.79 9.03
CA GLY A 80 11.23 9.68 8.19
C GLY A 80 11.19 9.29 6.71
N LEU A 81 11.34 8.00 6.42
CA LEU A 81 11.24 7.48 5.05
C LEU A 81 9.86 7.74 4.43
N VAL A 82 8.77 7.51 5.18
CA VAL A 82 7.41 7.78 4.73
C VAL A 82 7.21 9.27 4.45
N SER A 83 7.71 10.15 5.33
CA SER A 83 7.63 11.60 5.15
C SER A 83 8.33 12.05 3.86
N ALA A 84 9.54 11.55 3.59
CA ALA A 84 10.28 11.84 2.37
C ALA A 84 9.57 11.31 1.11
N MET A 85 9.01 10.11 1.19
CA MET A 85 8.24 9.50 0.10
C MET A 85 6.99 10.32 -0.23
N MET A 86 6.24 10.75 0.79
CA MET A 86 5.04 11.59 0.63
C MET A 86 5.38 12.97 0.04
N ALA A 87 6.48 13.58 0.47
CA ALA A 87 6.92 14.87 -0.07
C ALA A 87 7.30 14.82 -1.56
N SER A 88 7.67 13.64 -2.07
CA SER A 88 8.02 13.42 -3.49
C SER A 88 6.87 12.82 -4.31
N ALA A 89 5.75 12.48 -3.70
CA ALA A 89 4.59 11.92 -4.39
C ALA A 89 3.83 13.01 -5.16
N ALA A 90 3.24 12.62 -6.28
CA ALA A 90 2.22 13.45 -6.93
C ALA A 90 0.95 13.43 -6.06
N PRO A 91 0.49 14.57 -5.52
CA PRO A 91 -0.62 14.59 -4.58
C PRO A 91 -1.97 14.32 -5.27
N ILE A 92 -2.90 13.76 -4.52
CA ILE A 92 -4.31 13.64 -4.91
C ILE A 92 -5.13 14.45 -3.92
N GLU A 93 -5.79 15.49 -4.41
CA GLU A 93 -6.71 16.30 -3.61
C GLU A 93 -8.11 15.68 -3.65
N LEU A 94 -8.49 15.01 -2.58
CA LEU A 94 -9.81 14.39 -2.49
C LEU A 94 -10.88 15.46 -2.25
N PRO A 95 -12.08 15.33 -2.87
CA PRO A 95 -13.20 16.21 -2.59
C PRO A 95 -13.63 16.08 -1.12
N ALA A 96 -14.31 17.09 -0.59
CA ALA A 96 -14.88 17.05 0.75
C ALA A 96 -15.84 15.85 0.92
N GLY A 97 -15.83 15.23 2.07
CA GLY A 97 -16.66 14.06 2.37
C GLY A 97 -16.13 13.27 3.56
N PRO A 98 -16.68 12.07 3.81
CA PRO A 98 -16.17 11.16 4.83
C PRO A 98 -14.69 10.81 4.60
N ASP A 99 -13.99 10.45 5.66
CA ASP A 99 -12.61 9.99 5.57
C ASP A 99 -12.52 8.77 4.64
N ALA A 100 -11.56 8.82 3.72
CA ALA A 100 -11.31 7.70 2.82
C ALA A 100 -10.50 6.61 3.52
N ILE A 101 -10.68 5.39 3.06
CA ILE A 101 -9.90 4.24 3.51
C ILE A 101 -9.06 3.65 2.37
N ASP A 102 -7.97 2.96 2.75
CA ASP A 102 -7.24 2.05 1.85
C ASP A 102 -7.24 0.63 2.42
N ILE A 103 -7.41 -0.36 1.56
CA ILE A 103 -7.29 -1.80 1.89
C ILE A 103 -6.16 -2.35 1.02
N VAL A 104 -4.99 -2.58 1.62
CA VAL A 104 -3.77 -2.89 0.86
C VAL A 104 -2.95 -3.98 1.54
N GLY A 105 -2.27 -4.82 0.75
CA GLY A 105 -1.26 -5.74 1.25
C GLY A 105 0.15 -5.29 0.85
N THR A 106 1.14 -5.65 1.65
CA THR A 106 2.56 -5.43 1.33
C THR A 106 3.06 -6.32 0.21
N GLY A 107 2.30 -7.36 -0.12
CA GLY A 107 2.74 -8.41 -1.03
C GLY A 107 3.83 -9.29 -0.41
N GLY A 108 4.47 -10.11 -1.26
CA GLY A 108 5.64 -10.90 -0.86
C GLY A 108 5.34 -12.21 -0.16
N SER A 109 4.07 -12.59 0.01
CA SER A 109 3.71 -13.90 0.58
C SER A 109 4.32 -15.04 -0.23
N PRO A 110 5.17 -15.88 0.37
CA PRO A 110 5.80 -17.01 -0.32
C PRO A 110 4.79 -18.03 -0.83
N THR A 111 3.68 -18.19 -0.08
CA THR A 111 2.64 -19.20 -0.35
C THR A 111 1.73 -18.81 -1.51
N ARG A 112 1.63 -17.50 -1.84
CA ARG A 112 0.71 -16.97 -2.86
C ARG A 112 1.34 -16.63 -4.21
N ARG A 113 2.66 -16.81 -4.38
CA ARG A 113 3.36 -16.40 -5.61
C ARG A 113 2.76 -16.96 -6.90
N LEU A 114 2.16 -18.16 -6.86
CA LEU A 114 1.63 -18.85 -8.04
C LEU A 114 0.10 -18.78 -8.18
N HIS A 115 -0.64 -18.44 -7.11
CA HIS A 115 -2.10 -18.52 -7.08
C HIS A 115 -2.72 -17.35 -6.33
N ALA A 116 -2.18 -16.14 -6.50
CA ALA A 116 -2.65 -14.96 -5.78
C ALA A 116 -4.04 -14.52 -6.26
N LEU A 117 -5.01 -14.56 -5.34
CA LEU A 117 -6.29 -13.88 -5.51
C LEU A 117 -6.11 -12.40 -5.15
N ASN A 118 -6.72 -11.49 -5.89
CA ASN A 118 -6.67 -10.06 -5.59
C ASN A 118 -7.75 -9.67 -4.57
N VAL A 119 -7.66 -10.24 -3.37
CA VAL A 119 -8.68 -10.11 -2.30
C VAL A 119 -8.93 -8.66 -1.96
N SER A 120 -7.88 -7.90 -1.63
CA SER A 120 -8.01 -6.49 -1.23
C SER A 120 -8.64 -5.62 -2.31
N THR A 121 -8.41 -5.92 -3.60
CA THR A 121 -9.04 -5.19 -4.72
C THR A 121 -10.54 -5.48 -4.79
N MET A 122 -10.94 -6.74 -4.70
CA MET A 122 -12.36 -7.13 -4.68
C MET A 122 -13.05 -6.60 -3.42
N ALA A 123 -12.39 -6.70 -2.25
CA ALA A 123 -12.89 -6.16 -0.99
C ALA A 123 -13.15 -4.66 -1.04
N SER A 124 -12.33 -3.90 -1.79
CA SER A 124 -12.51 -2.47 -1.99
C SER A 124 -13.83 -2.14 -2.69
N PHE A 125 -14.22 -2.87 -3.72
CA PHE A 125 -15.52 -2.70 -4.38
C PHE A 125 -16.68 -3.05 -3.46
N VAL A 126 -16.54 -4.12 -2.67
CA VAL A 126 -17.57 -4.55 -1.72
C VAL A 126 -17.72 -3.52 -0.58
N ALA A 127 -16.62 -3.00 -0.05
CA ALA A 127 -16.64 -1.97 0.98
C ALA A 127 -17.25 -0.66 0.45
N ALA A 128 -16.92 -0.25 -0.76
CA ALA A 128 -17.52 0.92 -1.41
C ALA A 128 -19.03 0.73 -1.62
N GLY A 129 -19.46 -0.44 -2.08
CA GLY A 129 -20.89 -0.79 -2.22
C GLY A 129 -21.64 -0.84 -0.88
N ALA A 130 -20.93 -1.02 0.23
CA ALA A 130 -21.46 -0.95 1.59
C ALA A 130 -21.40 0.46 2.21
N GLY A 131 -20.95 1.48 1.45
CA GLY A 131 -20.96 2.89 1.85
C GLY A 131 -19.63 3.46 2.35
N ALA A 132 -18.54 2.69 2.34
CA ALA A 132 -17.21 3.23 2.62
C ALA A 132 -16.71 4.06 1.42
N ARG A 133 -15.97 5.12 1.70
CA ARG A 133 -15.23 5.89 0.70
C ARG A 133 -13.83 5.28 0.56
N VAL A 134 -13.53 4.73 -0.61
CA VAL A 134 -12.30 3.96 -0.80
C VAL A 134 -11.35 4.67 -1.77
N VAL A 135 -10.09 4.82 -1.38
CA VAL A 135 -9.00 5.23 -2.28
C VAL A 135 -7.90 4.20 -2.14
N LYS A 136 -7.85 3.28 -3.08
CA LYS A 136 -6.92 2.16 -2.96
C LYS A 136 -5.60 2.41 -3.67
N HIS A 137 -4.52 2.32 -2.90
CA HIS A 137 -3.18 2.27 -3.46
C HIS A 137 -2.84 0.86 -3.97
N GLY A 138 -2.13 0.77 -5.08
CA GLY A 138 -1.75 -0.52 -5.62
C GLY A 138 -0.79 -0.44 -6.80
N ASN A 139 -0.40 -1.61 -7.31
CA ASN A 139 0.54 -1.72 -8.42
C ASN A 139 0.18 -2.92 -9.33
N ARG A 140 0.82 -2.98 -10.49
CA ARG A 140 0.88 -4.20 -11.30
C ARG A 140 1.75 -5.24 -10.58
N ARG A 141 1.69 -6.49 -11.04
CA ARG A 141 2.47 -7.60 -10.45
C ARG A 141 3.96 -7.25 -10.37
N ALA A 142 4.56 -7.60 -9.24
CA ALA A 142 6.00 -7.59 -9.08
C ALA A 142 6.56 -9.02 -8.94
N SER A 143 5.90 -9.86 -8.13
CA SER A 143 6.36 -11.22 -7.82
C SER A 143 5.23 -12.27 -7.81
N SER A 144 3.97 -11.86 -8.03
CA SER A 144 2.78 -12.73 -8.08
C SER A 144 2.32 -12.98 -9.51
N THR A 145 1.24 -13.78 -9.69
CA THR A 145 0.61 -14.04 -10.98
C THR A 145 -0.25 -12.86 -11.46
N SER A 146 -0.79 -12.03 -10.54
CA SER A 146 -1.64 -10.88 -10.82
C SER A 146 -1.47 -9.82 -9.72
N GLY A 147 -1.23 -8.57 -10.09
CA GLY A 147 -1.30 -7.40 -9.22
C GLY A 147 -2.70 -6.78 -9.23
N SER A 148 -2.96 -5.82 -8.35
CA SER A 148 -4.26 -5.14 -8.26
C SER A 148 -4.64 -4.47 -9.57
N PHE A 149 -3.68 -3.81 -10.24
CA PHE A 149 -3.91 -3.09 -11.48
C PHE A 149 -4.05 -4.01 -12.70
N ASP A 150 -3.46 -5.20 -12.67
CA ASP A 150 -3.70 -6.22 -13.71
C ASP A 150 -5.16 -6.72 -13.65
N LEU A 151 -5.72 -6.91 -12.44
CA LEU A 151 -7.13 -7.25 -12.27
C LEU A 151 -8.05 -6.12 -12.73
N LEU A 152 -7.76 -4.86 -12.36
CA LEU A 152 -8.57 -3.70 -12.74
C LEU A 152 -8.67 -3.55 -14.26
N GLU A 153 -7.54 -3.68 -14.96
CA GLU A 153 -7.52 -3.67 -16.44
C GLU A 153 -8.36 -4.81 -17.03
N ALA A 154 -8.26 -6.02 -16.47
CA ALA A 154 -9.05 -7.17 -16.91
C ALA A 154 -10.57 -6.99 -16.63
N LEU A 155 -10.95 -6.15 -15.65
CA LEU A 155 -12.33 -5.76 -15.39
C LEU A 155 -12.80 -4.54 -16.20
N GLY A 156 -11.93 -3.97 -17.05
CA GLY A 156 -12.26 -2.84 -17.93
C GLY A 156 -12.05 -1.45 -17.31
N VAL A 157 -11.50 -1.38 -16.10
CA VAL A 157 -11.20 -0.10 -15.42
C VAL A 157 -9.95 0.53 -16.04
N ALA A 158 -10.01 1.83 -16.38
CA ALA A 158 -8.82 2.56 -16.79
C ALA A 158 -7.95 2.87 -15.56
N VAL A 159 -6.68 2.48 -15.64
CA VAL A 159 -5.78 2.48 -14.46
C VAL A 159 -4.75 3.61 -14.46
N GLU A 160 -4.54 4.29 -15.57
CA GLU A 160 -3.55 5.36 -15.70
C GLU A 160 -4.22 6.73 -15.62
N LEU A 161 -4.87 7.00 -14.48
CA LEU A 161 -5.46 8.29 -14.18
C LEU A 161 -4.48 9.17 -13.41
N ASP A 162 -4.58 10.47 -13.61
CA ASP A 162 -3.93 11.48 -12.77
C ASP A 162 -4.70 11.73 -11.46
N GLY A 163 -4.21 12.65 -10.63
CA GLY A 163 -4.85 12.95 -9.34
C GLY A 163 -6.27 13.49 -9.48
N ALA A 164 -6.55 14.29 -10.50
CA ALA A 164 -7.88 14.82 -10.76
C ALA A 164 -8.86 13.74 -11.21
N GLY A 165 -8.40 12.82 -12.05
CA GLY A 165 -9.19 11.67 -12.49
C GLY A 165 -9.53 10.73 -11.34
N VAL A 166 -8.56 10.41 -10.46
CA VAL A 166 -8.83 9.62 -9.25
C VAL A 166 -9.83 10.33 -8.34
N ALA A 167 -9.64 11.64 -8.10
CA ALA A 167 -10.54 12.43 -7.28
C ALA A 167 -11.98 12.45 -7.83
N ARG A 168 -12.13 12.52 -9.16
CA ARG A 168 -13.45 12.43 -9.82
C ARG A 168 -14.11 11.07 -9.63
N CYS A 169 -13.35 9.96 -9.79
CA CYS A 169 -13.86 8.62 -9.50
C CYS A 169 -14.37 8.51 -8.05
N VAL A 170 -13.61 9.03 -7.10
CA VAL A 170 -14.01 9.03 -5.68
C VAL A 170 -15.26 9.88 -5.44
N ALA A 171 -15.39 11.04 -6.12
CA ALA A 171 -16.55 11.92 -5.99
C ALA A 171 -17.84 11.30 -6.53
N GLU A 172 -17.77 10.68 -7.71
CA GLU A 172 -18.94 10.20 -8.45
C GLU A 172 -19.32 8.75 -8.10
N VAL A 173 -18.33 7.92 -7.73
CA VAL A 173 -18.54 6.48 -7.52
C VAL A 173 -18.30 6.07 -6.06
N GLY A 174 -17.55 6.85 -5.29
CA GLY A 174 -17.14 6.49 -3.92
C GLY A 174 -15.86 5.65 -3.84
N ILE A 175 -15.24 5.31 -4.99
CA ILE A 175 -14.00 4.55 -5.05
C ILE A 175 -13.06 5.10 -6.13
N GLY A 176 -11.75 5.12 -5.82
CA GLY A 176 -10.68 5.45 -6.76
C GLY A 176 -9.45 4.58 -6.55
N PHE A 177 -8.61 4.45 -7.56
CA PHE A 177 -7.40 3.63 -7.52
C PHE A 177 -6.16 4.45 -7.85
N CYS A 178 -5.16 4.40 -6.96
CA CYS A 178 -3.90 5.12 -7.10
C CYS A 178 -2.83 4.16 -7.62
N PHE A 179 -2.45 4.31 -8.88
CA PHE A 179 -1.38 3.52 -9.47
C PHE A 179 -0.03 3.99 -8.94
N ALA A 180 0.64 3.19 -8.10
CA ALA A 180 1.88 3.57 -7.41
C ALA A 180 2.93 4.17 -8.36
N ARG A 181 3.05 3.66 -9.57
CA ARG A 181 4.04 4.13 -10.56
C ARG A 181 3.76 5.56 -11.05
N SER A 182 2.48 5.93 -11.18
CA SER A 182 2.08 7.28 -11.59
C SER A 182 2.27 8.31 -10.47
N PHE A 183 2.00 7.89 -9.22
CA PHE A 183 2.02 8.80 -8.08
C PHE A 183 3.35 8.86 -7.34
N HIS A 184 4.27 7.91 -7.57
CA HIS A 184 5.63 7.92 -7.01
C HIS A 184 6.69 7.87 -8.12
N PRO A 185 6.75 8.86 -9.02
CA PRO A 185 7.67 8.84 -10.17
C PRO A 185 9.15 8.80 -9.77
N ALA A 186 9.49 9.34 -8.61
CA ALA A 186 10.85 9.33 -8.06
C ALA A 186 11.38 7.91 -7.76
N MET A 187 10.48 6.93 -7.60
CA MET A 187 10.86 5.52 -7.43
C MET A 187 11.62 4.92 -8.62
N ARG A 188 11.67 5.61 -9.77
CA ARG A 188 12.52 5.21 -10.91
C ARG A 188 14.00 5.11 -10.52
N HIS A 189 14.47 5.89 -9.54
CA HIS A 189 15.85 5.85 -9.06
C HIS A 189 16.14 4.64 -8.16
N VAL A 190 15.14 4.08 -7.51
CA VAL A 190 15.24 2.93 -6.60
C VAL A 190 14.93 1.60 -7.30
N GLY A 191 14.03 1.63 -8.27
CA GLY A 191 13.51 0.44 -8.96
C GLY A 191 14.59 -0.51 -9.49
N PRO A 192 15.58 -0.03 -10.25
CA PRO A 192 16.67 -0.86 -10.78
C PRO A 192 17.47 -1.57 -9.68
N VAL A 193 17.83 -0.84 -8.61
CA VAL A 193 18.59 -1.41 -7.47
C VAL A 193 17.77 -2.49 -6.76
N ARG A 194 16.50 -2.24 -6.48
CA ARG A 194 15.61 -3.26 -5.88
C ARG A 194 15.49 -4.52 -6.75
N THR A 195 15.40 -4.34 -8.06
CA THR A 195 15.32 -5.48 -9.00
C THR A 195 16.61 -6.31 -8.98
N GLN A 196 17.77 -5.67 -8.94
CA GLN A 196 19.06 -6.34 -8.87
C GLN A 196 19.27 -7.06 -7.54
N LEU A 197 18.84 -6.47 -6.43
CA LEU A 197 18.92 -7.09 -5.11
C LEU A 197 18.03 -8.33 -4.99
N GLY A 198 16.82 -8.30 -5.55
CA GLY A 198 15.89 -9.42 -5.58
C GLY A 198 15.39 -9.91 -4.21
N VAL A 199 15.59 -9.11 -3.15
CA VAL A 199 15.17 -9.41 -1.77
C VAL A 199 14.17 -8.37 -1.24
N PRO A 200 13.32 -8.74 -0.27
CA PRO A 200 12.44 -7.78 0.41
C PRO A 200 13.26 -6.73 1.17
N THR A 201 12.83 -5.48 1.05
CA THR A 201 13.45 -4.31 1.70
C THR A 201 12.37 -3.42 2.29
N VAL A 202 12.75 -2.34 2.97
CA VAL A 202 11.83 -1.33 3.51
C VAL A 202 10.80 -0.85 2.47
N PHE A 203 11.13 -0.78 1.20
CA PHE A 203 10.23 -0.38 0.13
C PHE A 203 9.03 -1.31 -0.11
N ASN A 204 9.03 -2.50 0.48
CA ASN A 204 7.89 -3.41 0.38
C ASN A 204 6.68 -2.93 1.20
N TYR A 205 6.92 -2.20 2.28
CA TYR A 205 5.87 -1.65 3.15
C TYR A 205 5.81 -0.12 3.18
N LEU A 206 6.82 0.58 2.64
CA LEU A 206 6.73 2.03 2.47
C LEU A 206 5.59 2.45 1.52
N GLY A 207 5.32 1.66 0.47
CA GLY A 207 4.23 1.94 -0.47
C GLY A 207 2.88 2.11 0.22
N PRO A 208 2.37 1.10 0.96
CA PRO A 208 1.16 1.21 1.75
C PRO A 208 1.14 2.39 2.73
N LEU A 209 2.27 2.67 3.38
CA LEU A 209 2.39 3.78 4.33
C LEU A 209 2.47 5.16 3.67
N SER A 210 2.76 5.25 2.36
CA SER A 210 2.97 6.50 1.62
C SER A 210 1.83 6.76 0.63
N HIS A 211 0.60 6.78 1.12
CA HIS A 211 -0.58 6.92 0.27
C HIS A 211 -0.67 8.34 -0.33
N PRO A 212 -0.71 8.52 -1.68
CA PRO A 212 -0.61 9.83 -2.33
C PRO A 212 -1.77 10.79 -2.03
N ALA A 213 -2.93 10.28 -1.63
CA ALA A 213 -4.07 11.09 -1.15
C ALA A 213 -4.04 11.34 0.37
N GLY A 214 -2.95 11.01 1.07
CA GLY A 214 -2.85 11.22 2.51
C GLY A 214 -3.84 10.39 3.35
N VAL A 215 -4.32 9.26 2.82
CA VAL A 215 -5.26 8.39 3.55
C VAL A 215 -4.59 7.84 4.80
N LEU A 216 -5.22 8.08 5.97
CA LEU A 216 -4.74 7.65 7.28
C LEU A 216 -5.53 6.46 7.85
N ARG A 217 -6.72 6.17 7.32
CA ARG A 217 -7.52 5.02 7.71
C ARG A 217 -7.19 3.84 6.80
N GLN A 218 -6.47 2.84 7.32
CA GLN A 218 -5.94 1.79 6.46
C GLN A 218 -6.10 0.39 7.06
N VAL A 219 -6.44 -0.58 6.20
CA VAL A 219 -6.18 -2.00 6.46
C VAL A 219 -4.91 -2.36 5.70
N ILE A 220 -3.85 -2.71 6.44
CA ILE A 220 -2.57 -3.11 5.83
C ILE A 220 -2.29 -4.58 6.17
N GLY A 221 -2.29 -5.41 5.14
CA GLY A 221 -1.83 -6.79 5.27
C GLY A 221 -0.32 -6.90 5.20
N VAL A 222 0.29 -7.68 6.07
CA VAL A 222 1.73 -7.98 6.05
C VAL A 222 1.95 -9.48 6.06
N SER A 223 2.83 -9.95 5.17
CA SER A 223 3.18 -11.38 5.08
C SER A 223 4.27 -11.79 6.07
N ASP A 224 5.03 -10.84 6.62
CA ASP A 224 6.05 -11.06 7.64
C ASP A 224 5.53 -10.52 8.99
N PRO A 225 5.15 -11.40 9.94
CA PRO A 225 4.58 -10.95 11.23
C PRO A 225 5.49 -10.01 12.02
N ARG A 226 6.82 -10.08 11.80
CA ARG A 226 7.80 -9.21 12.47
C ARG A 226 7.63 -7.73 12.09
N LEU A 227 7.03 -7.46 10.93
CA LEU A 227 6.78 -6.10 10.45
C LEU A 227 5.47 -5.50 10.98
N ALA A 228 4.54 -6.32 11.47
CA ALA A 228 3.20 -5.86 11.84
C ALA A 228 3.23 -4.79 12.95
N ALA A 229 3.98 -5.03 14.01
CA ALA A 229 4.12 -4.08 15.13
C ALA A 229 4.77 -2.76 14.67
N MET A 230 5.76 -2.82 13.79
CA MET A 230 6.42 -1.63 13.23
C MET A 230 5.45 -0.85 12.33
N VAL A 231 4.69 -1.53 11.45
CA VAL A 231 3.73 -0.88 10.55
C VAL A 231 2.63 -0.19 11.33
N VAL A 232 2.03 -0.86 12.34
CA VAL A 232 0.98 -0.22 13.16
C VAL A 232 1.54 0.92 14.01
N GLY A 233 2.78 0.80 14.51
CA GLY A 233 3.46 1.87 15.21
C GLY A 233 3.71 3.10 14.33
N ALA A 234 4.17 2.90 13.10
CA ALA A 234 4.34 3.99 12.13
C ALA A 234 3.01 4.68 11.77
N LEU A 235 1.90 3.94 11.68
CA LEU A 235 0.56 4.51 11.49
C LEU A 235 0.13 5.35 12.70
N ALA A 236 0.41 4.88 13.91
CA ALA A 236 0.12 5.62 15.15
C ALA A 236 0.90 6.94 15.22
N GLU A 237 2.22 6.91 14.97
CA GLU A 237 3.07 8.11 14.92
C GLU A 237 2.60 9.13 13.87
N ARG A 238 2.03 8.67 12.77
CA ARG A 238 1.45 9.53 11.73
C ARG A 238 0.07 10.09 12.08
N GLY A 239 -0.46 9.78 13.25
CA GLY A 239 -1.77 10.25 13.70
C GLY A 239 -2.94 9.54 13.03
N SER A 240 -2.77 8.30 12.56
CA SER A 240 -3.89 7.50 12.05
C SER A 240 -4.95 7.34 13.15
N PRO A 241 -6.21 7.75 12.92
CA PRO A 241 -7.26 7.64 13.93
C PRO A 241 -7.75 6.20 14.09
N ARG A 242 -7.66 5.40 13.02
CA ARG A 242 -8.09 4.00 13.01
C ARG A 242 -7.38 3.24 11.90
N ALA A 243 -6.74 2.14 12.26
CA ALA A 243 -6.11 1.24 11.31
C ALA A 243 -6.16 -0.21 11.79
N MET A 244 -5.98 -1.14 10.86
CA MET A 244 -5.86 -2.56 11.15
C MET A 244 -4.68 -3.12 10.37
N VAL A 245 -3.70 -3.70 11.06
CA VAL A 245 -2.59 -4.43 10.45
C VAL A 245 -2.82 -5.91 10.67
N VAL A 246 -2.82 -6.69 9.59
CA VAL A 246 -3.25 -8.10 9.63
C VAL A 246 -2.20 -9.03 9.04
N THR A 247 -2.10 -10.23 9.61
CA THR A 247 -1.23 -11.31 9.11
C THR A 247 -1.96 -12.63 9.22
N GLY A 248 -2.19 -13.29 8.10
CA GLY A 248 -2.76 -14.65 8.09
C GLY A 248 -1.77 -15.68 8.59
N SER A 249 -2.23 -16.68 9.36
CA SER A 249 -1.39 -17.80 9.84
C SER A 249 -0.78 -18.63 8.69
N ASP A 250 -1.36 -18.58 7.51
CA ASP A 250 -0.87 -19.18 6.27
C ASP A 250 0.17 -18.32 5.52
N GLY A 251 0.57 -17.19 6.11
CA GLY A 251 1.51 -16.22 5.53
C GLY A 251 0.87 -15.29 4.51
N MET A 252 -0.46 -15.19 4.47
CA MET A 252 -1.15 -14.18 3.67
C MET A 252 -1.01 -12.79 4.28
N ASP A 253 -0.90 -11.81 3.42
CA ASP A 253 -1.01 -10.40 3.72
C ASP A 253 -2.48 -9.89 3.64
N GLU A 254 -3.40 -10.71 4.16
CA GLU A 254 -4.84 -10.44 4.31
C GLU A 254 -5.38 -11.24 5.50
N LEU A 255 -6.59 -10.92 5.95
CA LEU A 255 -7.36 -11.81 6.80
C LEU A 255 -7.65 -13.10 6.01
N THR A 256 -7.18 -14.23 6.54
CA THR A 256 -7.37 -15.54 5.87
C THR A 256 -8.61 -16.25 6.34
N THR A 257 -9.15 -17.11 5.47
CA THR A 257 -10.20 -18.09 5.81
C THR A 257 -9.65 -19.52 5.90
N THR A 258 -8.31 -19.70 5.85
CA THR A 258 -7.69 -21.02 5.97
C THR A 258 -7.28 -21.36 7.40
N GLY A 259 -7.35 -20.40 8.31
CA GLY A 259 -6.98 -20.51 9.71
C GLY A 259 -7.08 -19.16 10.41
N PRO A 260 -6.52 -19.00 11.59
CA PRO A 260 -6.56 -17.71 12.30
C PRO A 260 -5.67 -16.66 11.63
N SER A 261 -5.90 -15.41 12.02
CA SER A 261 -5.06 -14.25 11.65
C SER A 261 -4.67 -13.48 12.89
N THR A 262 -3.49 -12.88 12.89
CA THR A 262 -3.12 -11.90 13.92
C THR A 262 -3.61 -10.52 13.49
N LEU A 263 -4.34 -9.83 14.37
CA LEU A 263 -4.82 -8.47 14.19
C LEU A 263 -4.10 -7.53 15.15
N HIS A 264 -3.52 -6.46 14.60
CA HIS A 264 -3.09 -5.29 15.34
C HIS A 264 -4.06 -4.15 14.99
N GLU A 265 -4.93 -3.79 15.91
CA GLU A 265 -5.92 -2.74 15.73
C GLU A 265 -5.44 -1.45 16.41
N LEU A 266 -5.34 -0.38 15.64
CA LEU A 266 -5.11 0.98 16.13
C LEU A 266 -6.45 1.70 16.18
N ARG A 267 -6.81 2.20 17.35
CA ARG A 267 -8.01 3.04 17.56
C ARG A 267 -7.68 4.14 18.53
N GLU A 268 -7.84 5.39 18.11
CA GLU A 268 -7.62 6.59 18.95
C GLU A 268 -6.26 6.57 19.68
N GLY A 269 -5.20 6.18 18.99
CA GLY A 269 -3.83 6.12 19.52
C GLY A 269 -3.52 4.87 20.35
N VAL A 270 -4.48 3.99 20.58
CA VAL A 270 -4.28 2.74 21.33
C VAL A 270 -4.15 1.58 20.34
N VAL A 271 -3.07 0.81 20.48
CA VAL A 271 -2.84 -0.42 19.71
C VAL A 271 -3.20 -1.62 20.56
N THR A 272 -4.10 -2.47 20.06
CA THR A 272 -4.42 -3.77 20.63
C THR A 272 -4.03 -4.88 19.67
N THR A 273 -3.61 -6.02 20.21
CA THR A 273 -3.23 -7.19 19.40
C THR A 273 -4.00 -8.40 19.87
N ARG A 274 -4.63 -9.11 18.94
CA ARG A 274 -5.31 -10.37 19.22
C ARG A 274 -5.20 -11.35 18.05
N GLU A 275 -5.40 -12.62 18.34
CA GLU A 275 -5.72 -13.61 17.34
C GLU A 275 -7.20 -13.52 16.99
N PHE A 276 -7.53 -13.76 15.73
CA PHE A 276 -8.88 -13.76 15.20
C PHE A 276 -9.09 -15.02 14.36
N ASP A 277 -10.12 -15.78 14.69
CA ASP A 277 -10.55 -16.94 13.90
C ASP A 277 -11.76 -16.55 13.04
N PRO A 278 -11.77 -16.87 11.72
CA PRO A 278 -12.91 -16.55 10.85
C PRO A 278 -14.24 -17.17 11.33
N GLY A 279 -14.19 -18.23 12.13
CA GLY A 279 -15.37 -18.82 12.79
C GLY A 279 -16.06 -17.87 13.76
N GLU A 280 -15.37 -16.86 14.34
CA GLU A 280 -15.98 -15.83 15.19
C GLU A 280 -17.07 -15.02 14.46
N VAL A 281 -16.98 -14.93 13.13
CA VAL A 281 -17.95 -14.22 12.27
C VAL A 281 -18.73 -15.16 11.34
N GLY A 282 -18.78 -16.45 11.69
CA GLY A 282 -19.56 -17.46 10.98
C GLY A 282 -18.97 -17.93 9.65
N ILE A 283 -17.68 -17.65 9.38
CA ILE A 283 -16.98 -18.12 8.18
C ILE A 283 -16.19 -19.38 8.53
N GLY A 284 -16.57 -20.50 7.93
CA GLY A 284 -15.88 -21.78 8.13
C GLY A 284 -14.49 -21.80 7.51
N ALA A 285 -13.56 -22.50 8.18
CA ALA A 285 -12.22 -22.69 7.64
C ALA A 285 -12.25 -23.54 6.35
N VAL A 286 -11.44 -23.14 5.37
CA VAL A 286 -11.35 -23.81 4.07
C VAL A 286 -9.91 -24.20 3.74
N SER A 287 -9.73 -25.07 2.75
CA SER A 287 -8.37 -25.38 2.27
C SER A 287 -7.77 -24.20 1.47
N PRO A 288 -6.43 -24.02 1.45
CA PRO A 288 -5.79 -22.99 0.65
C PRO A 288 -6.14 -23.05 -0.84
N SER A 289 -6.41 -24.23 -1.38
CA SER A 289 -6.83 -24.39 -2.78
C SER A 289 -8.23 -23.81 -3.07
N ALA A 290 -9.10 -23.71 -2.07
CA ALA A 290 -10.45 -23.16 -2.22
C ALA A 290 -10.45 -21.64 -2.43
N ILE A 291 -9.41 -20.94 -1.99
CA ILE A 291 -9.23 -19.49 -2.16
C ILE A 291 -8.12 -19.14 -3.18
N ALA A 292 -7.69 -20.13 -3.97
CA ALA A 292 -6.68 -19.90 -4.98
C ALA A 292 -7.21 -18.98 -6.09
N GLY A 293 -6.39 -18.01 -6.47
CA GLY A 293 -6.58 -17.18 -7.67
C GLY A 293 -5.77 -17.71 -8.85
N GLY A 294 -5.49 -16.81 -9.80
CA GLY A 294 -4.71 -17.14 -11.00
C GLY A 294 -4.09 -15.90 -11.63
N ASP A 295 -4.05 -15.87 -12.94
CA ASP A 295 -3.72 -14.67 -13.71
C ASP A 295 -4.85 -13.62 -13.63
N ALA A 296 -4.62 -12.45 -14.23
CA ALA A 296 -5.58 -11.35 -14.21
C ALA A 296 -6.96 -11.75 -14.78
N ALA A 297 -6.98 -12.51 -15.87
CA ALA A 297 -8.23 -12.97 -16.49
C ALA A 297 -8.98 -13.99 -15.61
N ALA A 298 -8.25 -14.90 -14.96
CA ALA A 298 -8.85 -15.84 -14.01
C ALA A 298 -9.42 -15.11 -12.79
N ASN A 299 -8.68 -14.15 -12.25
CA ASN A 299 -9.14 -13.34 -11.10
C ASN A 299 -10.33 -12.44 -11.49
N ALA A 300 -10.38 -11.91 -12.70
CA ALA A 300 -11.55 -11.15 -13.19
C ALA A 300 -12.81 -12.04 -13.23
N ARG A 301 -12.71 -13.27 -13.74
CA ARG A 301 -13.83 -14.22 -13.69
C ARG A 301 -14.27 -14.56 -12.25
N ILE A 302 -13.33 -14.66 -11.31
CA ILE A 302 -13.65 -14.86 -9.90
C ILE A 302 -14.39 -13.62 -9.35
N ALA A 303 -13.88 -12.42 -9.63
CA ALA A 303 -14.51 -11.17 -9.21
C ALA A 303 -15.95 -11.04 -9.75
N GLU A 304 -16.17 -11.37 -11.01
CA GLU A 304 -17.51 -11.38 -11.63
C GLU A 304 -18.47 -12.33 -10.93
N ARG A 305 -18.01 -13.54 -10.56
CA ARG A 305 -18.84 -14.50 -9.79
C ARG A 305 -19.14 -13.97 -8.38
N VAL A 306 -18.13 -13.43 -7.68
CA VAL A 306 -18.32 -12.85 -6.35
C VAL A 306 -19.33 -11.71 -6.39
N PHE A 307 -19.17 -10.76 -7.33
CA PHE A 307 -20.08 -9.63 -7.49
C PHE A 307 -21.44 -10.02 -8.06
N GLY A 308 -21.53 -11.20 -8.70
CA GLY A 308 -22.78 -11.88 -9.09
C GLY A 308 -23.46 -12.67 -7.99
N ALA A 309 -23.03 -12.51 -6.72
CA ALA A 309 -23.56 -13.14 -5.53
C ALA A 309 -23.40 -14.68 -5.48
N GLU A 310 -22.44 -15.24 -6.22
CA GLU A 310 -22.09 -16.66 -6.11
C GLU A 310 -21.50 -16.94 -4.72
N SER A 311 -22.06 -17.92 -4.00
CA SER A 311 -21.60 -18.35 -2.68
C SER A 311 -20.32 -19.18 -2.78
N GLY A 312 -19.47 -19.14 -1.75
CA GLY A 312 -18.29 -19.98 -1.63
C GLY A 312 -17.06 -19.25 -1.08
N ALA A 313 -15.94 -19.94 -0.99
CA ALA A 313 -14.73 -19.50 -0.31
C ALA A 313 -14.17 -18.17 -0.83
N HIS A 314 -14.25 -17.90 -2.12
CA HIS A 314 -13.81 -16.62 -2.69
C HIS A 314 -14.66 -15.44 -2.20
N ARG A 315 -15.99 -15.62 -2.13
CA ARG A 315 -16.89 -14.62 -1.55
C ARG A 315 -16.60 -14.39 -0.08
N ASP A 316 -16.41 -15.47 0.68
CA ASP A 316 -16.20 -15.39 2.12
C ASP A 316 -14.94 -14.62 2.49
N ILE A 317 -13.80 -14.91 1.83
CA ILE A 317 -12.55 -14.17 2.09
C ILE A 317 -12.64 -12.71 1.65
N VAL A 318 -13.35 -12.40 0.55
CA VAL A 318 -13.59 -11.03 0.10
C VAL A 318 -14.47 -10.27 1.09
N CYS A 319 -15.56 -10.89 1.59
CA CYS A 319 -16.44 -10.30 2.61
C CYS A 319 -15.67 -10.03 3.91
N LEU A 320 -14.81 -10.96 4.35
CA LEU A 320 -14.02 -10.81 5.57
C LEU A 320 -13.06 -9.61 5.47
N ASN A 321 -12.35 -9.46 4.35
CA ASN A 321 -11.44 -8.33 4.17
C ASN A 321 -12.16 -7.00 3.89
N ALA A 322 -13.33 -7.03 3.26
CA ALA A 322 -14.20 -5.87 3.16
C ALA A 322 -14.72 -5.42 4.54
N ALA A 323 -15.04 -6.38 5.42
CA ALA A 323 -15.45 -6.11 6.80
C ALA A 323 -14.37 -5.33 7.56
N ALA A 324 -13.10 -5.73 7.45
CA ALA A 324 -11.99 -4.97 8.04
C ALA A 324 -11.95 -3.52 7.53
N GLY A 325 -12.13 -3.32 6.22
CA GLY A 325 -12.25 -1.98 5.62
C GLY A 325 -13.42 -1.18 6.20
N LEU A 326 -14.60 -1.79 6.34
CA LEU A 326 -15.79 -1.16 6.88
C LEU A 326 -15.62 -0.77 8.37
N VAL A 327 -14.95 -1.62 9.15
CA VAL A 327 -14.57 -1.31 10.54
C VAL A 327 -13.65 -0.09 10.58
N VAL A 328 -12.59 -0.08 9.77
CA VAL A 328 -11.62 1.02 9.73
C VAL A 328 -12.27 2.32 9.20
N ALA A 329 -13.20 2.22 8.27
CA ALA A 329 -14.00 3.34 7.79
C ALA A 329 -14.92 3.94 8.87
N GLY A 330 -15.28 3.16 9.89
CA GLY A 330 -16.28 3.53 10.90
C GLY A 330 -17.72 3.40 10.38
N VAL A 331 -17.94 2.61 9.34
CA VAL A 331 -19.28 2.27 8.84
C VAL A 331 -19.97 1.27 9.77
N VAL A 332 -19.18 0.40 10.38
CA VAL A 332 -19.60 -0.58 11.40
C VAL A 332 -18.60 -0.59 12.56
N ASP A 333 -18.98 -1.18 13.68
CA ASP A 333 -18.15 -1.20 14.89
C ASP A 333 -17.24 -2.43 14.97
N ASP A 334 -17.66 -3.56 14.44
CA ASP A 334 -16.92 -4.84 14.52
C ASP A 334 -16.94 -5.63 13.20
N LEU A 335 -16.16 -6.74 13.19
CA LEU A 335 -16.02 -7.58 12.01
C LEU A 335 -17.28 -8.38 11.67
N ALA A 336 -18.12 -8.73 12.67
CA ALA A 336 -19.34 -9.49 12.43
C ALA A 336 -20.38 -8.65 11.67
N ASP A 337 -20.61 -7.43 12.13
CA ASP A 337 -21.45 -6.45 11.44
C ASP A 337 -20.86 -6.09 10.07
N GLY A 338 -19.52 -6.03 9.98
CA GLY A 338 -18.79 -5.80 8.74
C GLY A 338 -19.02 -6.90 7.70
N VAL A 339 -18.93 -8.16 8.09
CA VAL A 339 -19.23 -9.30 7.20
C VAL A 339 -20.68 -9.25 6.73
N ALA A 340 -21.63 -9.00 7.64
CA ALA A 340 -23.02 -8.88 7.27
C ALA A 340 -23.27 -7.72 6.29
N ALA A 341 -22.59 -6.57 6.46
CA ALA A 341 -22.69 -5.44 5.55
C ALA A 341 -22.04 -5.74 4.18
N ALA A 342 -20.90 -6.42 4.16
CA ALA A 342 -20.24 -6.86 2.94
C ALA A 342 -21.10 -7.85 2.14
N GLN A 343 -21.72 -8.80 2.82
CA GLN A 343 -22.66 -9.74 2.18
C GLN A 343 -23.85 -9.00 1.57
N ARG A 344 -24.46 -8.06 2.30
CA ARG A 344 -25.55 -7.22 1.76
C ARG A 344 -25.12 -6.40 0.55
N SER A 345 -23.90 -5.86 0.54
CA SER A 345 -23.33 -5.13 -0.61
C SER A 345 -23.30 -5.99 -1.87
N ILE A 346 -22.89 -7.25 -1.72
CA ILE A 346 -22.86 -8.21 -2.83
C ILE A 346 -24.30 -8.60 -3.22
N ASP A 347 -25.13 -9.05 -2.29
CA ASP A 347 -26.46 -9.62 -2.55
C ASP A 347 -27.44 -8.59 -3.16
N SER A 348 -27.30 -7.32 -2.79
CA SER A 348 -28.08 -6.23 -3.39
C SER A 348 -27.56 -5.77 -4.75
N GLY A 349 -26.41 -6.30 -5.21
CA GLY A 349 -25.71 -5.88 -6.41
C GLY A 349 -25.02 -4.52 -6.27
N ALA A 350 -24.87 -3.96 -5.05
CA ALA A 350 -24.21 -2.67 -4.83
C ALA A 350 -22.72 -2.69 -5.23
N ALA A 351 -21.98 -3.74 -4.84
CA ALA A 351 -20.59 -3.92 -5.24
C ALA A 351 -20.43 -3.99 -6.77
N ARG A 352 -21.34 -4.66 -7.47
CA ARG A 352 -21.35 -4.74 -8.93
C ARG A 352 -21.60 -3.36 -9.57
N ARG A 353 -22.59 -2.62 -9.07
CA ARG A 353 -22.87 -1.26 -9.56
C ARG A 353 -21.69 -0.33 -9.39
N VAL A 354 -20.94 -0.43 -8.28
CA VAL A 354 -19.70 0.35 -8.08
C VAL A 354 -18.67 0.06 -9.19
N LEU A 355 -18.48 -1.20 -9.56
CA LEU A 355 -17.58 -1.56 -10.65
C LEU A 355 -18.08 -0.99 -12.00
N ASP A 356 -19.36 -1.19 -12.31
CA ASP A 356 -19.94 -0.76 -13.60
C ASP A 356 -19.81 0.78 -13.74
N LEU A 357 -20.19 1.55 -12.71
CA LEU A 357 -20.04 3.00 -12.68
C LEU A 357 -18.58 3.45 -12.78
N LEU A 358 -17.67 2.76 -12.11
CA LEU A 358 -16.25 3.10 -12.21
C LEU A 358 -15.71 2.91 -13.62
N VAL A 359 -16.11 1.84 -14.30
CA VAL A 359 -15.72 1.60 -15.71
C VAL A 359 -16.27 2.73 -16.60
N GLU A 360 -17.50 3.16 -16.40
CA GLU A 360 -18.12 4.27 -17.16
C GLU A 360 -17.36 5.58 -16.92
N VAL A 361 -17.16 6.00 -15.66
CA VAL A 361 -16.46 7.24 -15.32
C VAL A 361 -15.02 7.22 -15.84
N CYS A 362 -14.31 6.10 -15.68
CA CYS A 362 -12.94 5.97 -16.18
C CYS A 362 -12.87 6.03 -17.73
N ALA A 363 -13.90 5.58 -18.44
CA ALA A 363 -13.92 5.66 -19.90
C ALA A 363 -14.03 7.11 -20.41
N GLU A 364 -14.68 8.00 -19.65
CA GLU A 364 -14.76 9.43 -19.94
C GLU A 364 -13.47 10.21 -19.67
N LEU A 365 -12.55 9.61 -18.89
CA LEU A 365 -11.29 10.24 -18.48
C LEU A 365 -10.08 9.84 -19.35
N ARG A 366 -10.30 9.05 -20.39
CA ARG A 366 -9.26 8.58 -21.33
C ARG A 366 -8.91 9.58 -22.43
#